data_42f6171a652e536e59c80a9e4e9fc351
#
_entry.id   42f6171a652e536e59c80a9e4e9fc351
#
_cell.length_a   1.000
_cell.length_b   1.000
_cell.length_c   1.000
_cell.angle_alpha   90.00
_cell.angle_beta   90.00
_cell.angle_gamma   90.00
#
_symmetry.space_group_name_H-M   'P 1'
#
loop_
_entity.id
_entity.type
_entity.pdbx_description
1 polymer ?
#
loop_
_entity_poly.entity_id
_entity_poly.type
_entity_poly.pdbx_seq_one_letter_code
_entity_poly.pdbx_strand_id
1 'polypeptide(L)'
;MITSDQLKDILDRTDKLRHYLRIDERQVEWEEEDLRTQAPDFWDDPKRAEQQMKKVKSIKKWIDGYNDVRTKADELQLAFDFYKEEMVTEQEVDDDYRKAVDAIERLELMNMLQQEEDPMEAVLKINSGAGGTEAQDWAQMLMRMYMRWAEAHGYRVTIANLLDGEDAGIKSVTMQIEGGEYAYGYLKSENGVHRLVRVSPFNAQGKRMTSFASVFVTPLVDDTIEVYVDPAKLSWDTFRSSGAGGQNVNKVESGVRLRYWYTDPDTGEEEEILIENTETRDQPKNKAKALLLLKSQLYDRAMKKRLEAQAKIEAGKKKIEWGSQIRSYVFDDKRVKDHRTNYQTSDVDGVMNGKLDGFIKAYLMEFPVNGES
;
A
#
# COMPACT_ATOMS: atom_id res chain seq x y z
N MET A 1 -35.78 -11.48 -4.58
CA MET A 1 -36.44 -10.38 -3.82
C MET A 1 -35.86 -10.30 -2.43
N ILE A 2 -35.42 -9.12 -2.00
CA ILE A 2 -34.90 -8.86 -0.63
C ILE A 2 -36.04 -8.88 0.41
N THR A 3 -35.71 -9.23 1.63
CA THR A 3 -36.63 -9.18 2.78
C THR A 3 -36.54 -7.83 3.51
N SER A 4 -37.60 -7.49 4.27
CA SER A 4 -37.56 -6.30 5.13
C SER A 4 -36.43 -6.35 6.16
N ASP A 5 -36.03 -7.55 6.60
CA ASP A 5 -34.90 -7.72 7.54
C ASP A 5 -33.55 -7.40 6.87
N GLN A 6 -33.40 -7.77 5.58
CA GLN A 6 -32.19 -7.42 4.79
C GLN A 6 -32.08 -5.90 4.59
N LEU A 7 -33.19 -5.23 4.27
CA LEU A 7 -33.21 -3.78 4.16
C LEU A 7 -32.83 -3.12 5.51
N LYS A 8 -33.42 -3.60 6.60
CA LYS A 8 -33.11 -3.10 7.94
C LYS A 8 -31.63 -3.29 8.30
N ASP A 9 -31.04 -4.43 7.94
CA ASP A 9 -29.61 -4.69 8.18
C ASP A 9 -28.73 -3.66 7.43
N ILE A 10 -29.05 -3.33 6.18
CA ILE A 10 -28.34 -2.31 5.40
C ILE A 10 -28.39 -0.94 6.08
N LEU A 11 -29.57 -0.52 6.55
CA LEU A 11 -29.75 0.76 7.22
C LEU A 11 -29.01 0.79 8.57
N ASP A 12 -29.10 -0.27 9.37
CA ASP A 12 -28.41 -0.39 10.64
C ASP A 12 -26.86 -0.38 10.46
N ARG A 13 -26.35 -1.03 9.41
CA ARG A 13 -24.92 -1.02 9.07
C ARG A 13 -24.48 0.37 8.63
N THR A 14 -25.27 1.06 7.84
CA THR A 14 -24.98 2.43 7.40
C THR A 14 -24.89 3.39 8.60
N ASP A 15 -25.81 3.31 9.55
CA ASP A 15 -25.79 4.12 10.76
C ASP A 15 -24.58 3.79 11.64
N LYS A 16 -24.23 2.52 11.81
CA LYS A 16 -23.05 2.10 12.54
C LYS A 16 -21.78 2.66 11.89
N LEU A 17 -21.66 2.62 10.57
CA LEU A 17 -20.50 3.18 9.85
C LEU A 17 -20.34 4.69 10.11
N ARG A 18 -21.43 5.47 10.21
CA ARG A 18 -21.37 6.89 10.55
C ARG A 18 -20.65 7.13 11.88
N HIS A 19 -21.00 6.31 12.90
CA HIS A 19 -20.38 6.42 14.21
C HIS A 19 -18.94 5.92 14.24
N TYR A 20 -18.65 4.75 13.65
CA TYR A 20 -17.29 4.19 13.60
C TYR A 20 -16.31 5.08 12.86
N LEU A 21 -16.75 5.67 11.77
CA LEU A 21 -15.92 6.56 10.95
C LEU A 21 -15.90 8.00 11.50
N ARG A 22 -16.67 8.30 12.53
CA ARG A 22 -16.80 9.65 13.11
C ARG A 22 -17.08 10.72 12.05
N ILE A 23 -18.03 10.45 11.17
CA ILE A 23 -18.28 11.29 9.97
C ILE A 23 -18.58 12.73 10.36
N ASP A 24 -19.34 12.96 11.43
CA ASP A 24 -19.71 14.29 11.87
C ASP A 24 -18.47 15.11 12.34
N GLU A 25 -17.54 14.48 13.05
CA GLU A 25 -16.29 15.09 13.49
C GLU A 25 -15.37 15.37 12.28
N ARG A 26 -15.29 14.43 11.34
CA ARG A 26 -14.51 14.59 10.10
C ARG A 26 -15.06 15.69 9.20
N GLN A 27 -16.38 15.88 9.19
CA GLN A 27 -17.00 16.96 8.43
C GLN A 27 -16.54 18.33 8.96
N VAL A 28 -16.54 18.52 10.30
CA VAL A 28 -16.05 19.74 10.92
C VAL A 28 -14.55 19.93 10.67
N GLU A 29 -13.76 18.87 10.84
CA GLU A 29 -12.32 18.91 10.57
C GLU A 29 -12.03 19.26 9.10
N TRP A 30 -12.78 18.68 8.18
CA TRP A 30 -12.63 18.99 6.75
C TRP A 30 -12.94 20.46 6.45
N GLU A 31 -14.02 21.02 7.00
CA GLU A 31 -14.40 22.41 6.82
C GLU A 31 -13.32 23.37 7.35
N GLU A 32 -12.73 23.07 8.52
CA GLU A 32 -11.63 23.85 9.11
C GLU A 32 -10.35 23.77 8.24
N GLU A 33 -9.98 22.58 7.78
CA GLU A 33 -8.77 22.39 6.99
C GLU A 33 -8.93 22.90 5.56
N ASP A 34 -10.12 22.81 4.97
CA ASP A 34 -10.44 23.40 3.66
C ASP A 34 -10.41 24.92 3.71
N LEU A 35 -10.92 25.53 4.78
CA LEU A 35 -10.85 26.98 4.97
C LEU A 35 -9.41 27.50 4.99
N ARG A 36 -8.45 26.73 5.52
CA ARG A 36 -7.02 27.08 5.49
C ARG A 36 -6.44 27.12 4.07
N THR A 37 -6.99 26.35 3.14
CA THR A 37 -6.54 26.33 1.73
C THR A 37 -6.97 27.60 0.98
N GLN A 38 -7.94 28.34 1.51
CA GLN A 38 -8.47 29.57 0.92
C GLN A 38 -7.72 30.85 1.37
N ALA A 39 -6.70 30.71 2.24
CA ALA A 39 -5.88 31.80 2.68
C ALA A 39 -5.10 32.45 1.50
N PRO A 40 -4.97 33.78 1.43
CA PRO A 40 -4.31 34.46 0.30
C PRO A 40 -2.84 34.04 0.11
N ASP A 41 -2.16 33.66 1.18
CA ASP A 41 -0.76 33.24 1.24
C ASP A 41 -0.56 31.71 1.13
N PHE A 42 -1.64 30.96 0.87
CA PHE A 42 -1.63 29.50 0.84
C PHE A 42 -0.61 28.92 -0.16
N TRP A 43 -0.48 29.54 -1.31
CA TRP A 43 0.38 29.11 -2.41
C TRP A 43 1.82 29.62 -2.34
N ASP A 44 2.16 30.44 -1.36
CA ASP A 44 3.51 30.99 -1.20
C ASP A 44 4.55 29.90 -0.87
N ASP A 45 4.13 28.82 -0.21
CA ASP A 45 4.94 27.62 0.03
C ASP A 45 4.29 26.39 -0.63
N PRO A 46 4.76 25.98 -1.83
CA PRO A 46 4.20 24.83 -2.56
C PRO A 46 4.23 23.50 -1.81
N LYS A 47 5.27 23.27 -0.97
CA LYS A 47 5.37 22.00 -0.20
C LYS A 47 4.33 21.94 0.91
N ARG A 48 4.17 23.06 1.63
CA ARG A 48 3.15 23.16 2.68
C ARG A 48 1.74 23.09 2.08
N ALA A 49 1.51 23.73 0.94
CA ALA A 49 0.25 23.64 0.22
C ALA A 49 -0.07 22.22 -0.22
N GLU A 50 0.91 21.47 -0.76
CA GLU A 50 0.74 20.07 -1.15
C GLU A 50 0.37 19.19 0.05
N GLN A 51 1.06 19.32 1.18
CA GLN A 51 0.76 18.58 2.40
C GLN A 51 -0.65 18.86 2.91
N GLN A 52 -1.04 20.14 2.93
CA GLN A 52 -2.38 20.54 3.34
C GLN A 52 -3.47 19.99 2.41
N MET A 53 -3.26 20.05 1.10
CA MET A 53 -4.19 19.48 0.11
C MET A 53 -4.32 17.96 0.25
N LYS A 54 -3.21 17.25 0.53
CA LYS A 54 -3.25 15.82 0.81
C LYS A 54 -4.10 15.53 2.06
N LYS A 55 -3.94 16.34 3.12
CA LYS A 55 -4.74 16.20 4.35
C LYS A 55 -6.23 16.41 4.08
N VAL A 56 -6.60 17.51 3.43
CA VAL A 56 -7.98 17.82 3.05
C VAL A 56 -8.60 16.70 2.22
N LYS A 57 -7.86 16.20 1.21
CA LYS A 57 -8.30 15.10 0.35
C LYS A 57 -8.51 13.81 1.13
N SER A 58 -7.62 13.49 2.07
CA SER A 58 -7.74 12.26 2.87
C SER A 58 -8.97 12.27 3.79
N ILE A 59 -9.28 13.42 4.41
CA ILE A 59 -10.49 13.55 5.24
C ILE A 59 -11.74 13.46 4.37
N LYS A 60 -11.77 14.22 3.27
CA LYS A 60 -12.91 14.27 2.34
C LYS A 60 -13.27 12.91 1.78
N LYS A 61 -12.28 12.07 1.50
CA LYS A 61 -12.48 10.72 0.99
C LYS A 61 -13.40 9.88 1.86
N TRP A 62 -13.26 9.96 3.20
CA TRP A 62 -14.12 9.23 4.13
C TRP A 62 -15.54 9.76 4.14
N ILE A 63 -15.70 11.08 4.05
CA ILE A 63 -17.00 11.74 3.99
C ILE A 63 -17.71 11.37 2.70
N ASP A 64 -17.02 11.46 1.55
CA ASP A 64 -17.58 11.12 0.23
C ASP A 64 -17.94 9.62 0.15
N GLY A 65 -17.08 8.75 0.69
CA GLY A 65 -17.36 7.31 0.76
C GLY A 65 -18.59 6.98 1.59
N TYR A 66 -18.77 7.63 2.74
CA TYR A 66 -19.96 7.46 3.55
C TYR A 66 -21.22 8.02 2.86
N ASN A 67 -21.11 9.18 2.23
CA ASN A 67 -22.23 9.77 1.50
C ASN A 67 -22.69 8.89 0.33
N ASP A 68 -21.75 8.24 -0.38
CA ASP A 68 -22.08 7.25 -1.42
C ASP A 68 -22.85 6.05 -0.86
N VAL A 69 -22.38 5.50 0.29
CA VAL A 69 -23.09 4.42 1.00
C VAL A 69 -24.49 4.84 1.40
N ARG A 70 -24.63 6.02 2.00
CA ARG A 70 -25.91 6.55 2.46
C ARG A 70 -26.88 6.76 1.28
N THR A 71 -26.42 7.36 0.19
CA THR A 71 -27.24 7.58 -1.01
C THR A 71 -27.78 6.25 -1.52
N LYS A 72 -26.95 5.21 -1.65
CA LYS A 72 -27.36 3.90 -2.11
C LYS A 72 -28.32 3.18 -1.16
N ALA A 73 -28.16 3.38 0.16
CA ALA A 73 -29.09 2.85 1.15
C ALA A 73 -30.45 3.55 1.09
N ASP A 74 -30.47 4.87 0.92
CA ASP A 74 -31.69 5.67 0.75
C ASP A 74 -32.42 5.31 -0.57
N GLU A 75 -31.67 5.13 -1.68
CA GLU A 75 -32.20 4.67 -2.97
C GLU A 75 -32.81 3.28 -2.86
N LEU A 76 -32.14 2.34 -2.18
CA LEU A 76 -32.68 1.01 -1.92
C LEU A 76 -33.98 1.06 -1.11
N GLN A 77 -34.04 1.88 -0.07
CA GLN A 77 -35.23 2.04 0.75
C GLN A 77 -36.40 2.56 -0.11
N LEU A 78 -36.13 3.58 -0.94
CA LEU A 78 -37.11 4.16 -1.83
C LEU A 78 -37.61 3.13 -2.88
N ALA A 79 -36.70 2.38 -3.49
CA ALA A 79 -37.03 1.32 -4.43
C ALA A 79 -37.88 0.22 -3.78
N PHE A 80 -37.55 -0.16 -2.53
CA PHE A 80 -38.33 -1.16 -1.79
C PHE A 80 -39.75 -0.68 -1.46
N ASP A 81 -39.93 0.62 -1.16
CA ASP A 81 -41.26 1.20 -0.92
C ASP A 81 -42.06 1.31 -2.20
N PHE A 82 -41.46 1.71 -3.32
CA PHE A 82 -42.08 1.74 -4.64
C PHE A 82 -42.46 0.33 -5.14
N TYR A 83 -41.69 -0.69 -4.79
CA TYR A 83 -42.04 -2.07 -5.10
C TYR A 83 -43.33 -2.50 -4.41
N LYS A 84 -43.58 -2.10 -3.16
CA LYS A 84 -44.83 -2.37 -2.45
C LYS A 84 -46.05 -1.72 -3.15
N GLU A 85 -45.80 -0.62 -3.88
CA GLU A 85 -46.79 0.11 -4.67
C GLU A 85 -46.87 -0.36 -6.15
N GLU A 86 -46.14 -1.44 -6.48
CA GLU A 86 -46.05 -2.02 -7.84
C GLU A 86 -45.49 -1.05 -8.91
N MET A 87 -44.70 -0.05 -8.50
CA MET A 87 -44.11 0.96 -9.39
C MET A 87 -42.75 0.55 -9.97
N VAL A 88 -42.03 -0.37 -9.33
CA VAL A 88 -40.71 -0.87 -9.76
C VAL A 88 -40.70 -2.39 -9.73
N THR A 89 -39.78 -3.00 -10.48
CA THR A 89 -39.63 -4.46 -10.58
C THR A 89 -38.79 -5.00 -9.42
N GLU A 90 -38.98 -6.30 -9.10
CA GLU A 90 -38.16 -7.04 -8.14
C GLU A 90 -36.66 -6.98 -8.49
N GLN A 91 -36.34 -7.04 -9.79
CA GLN A 91 -34.98 -7.02 -10.28
C GLN A 91 -34.28 -5.69 -9.99
N GLU A 92 -34.97 -4.56 -10.11
CA GLU A 92 -34.42 -3.24 -9.78
C GLU A 92 -34.09 -3.14 -8.30
N VAL A 93 -34.95 -3.63 -7.41
CA VAL A 93 -34.70 -3.67 -5.96
C VAL A 93 -33.48 -4.55 -5.62
N ASP A 94 -33.37 -5.73 -6.26
CA ASP A 94 -32.26 -6.65 -6.05
C ASP A 94 -30.93 -6.08 -6.59
N ASP A 95 -30.98 -5.28 -7.66
CA ASP A 95 -29.81 -4.57 -8.21
C ASP A 95 -29.35 -3.45 -7.27
N ASP A 96 -30.28 -2.66 -6.73
CA ASP A 96 -29.97 -1.60 -5.78
C ASP A 96 -29.48 -2.16 -4.44
N TYR A 97 -30.04 -3.29 -3.99
CA TYR A 97 -29.51 -4.02 -2.82
C TYR A 97 -28.06 -4.43 -3.03
N ARG A 98 -27.70 -5.01 -4.18
CA ARG A 98 -26.32 -5.37 -4.50
C ARG A 98 -25.39 -4.17 -4.47
N LYS A 99 -25.80 -3.04 -5.07
CA LYS A 99 -25.01 -1.79 -5.06
C LYS A 99 -24.79 -1.27 -3.63
N ALA A 100 -25.82 -1.31 -2.79
CA ALA A 100 -25.73 -0.87 -1.39
C ALA A 100 -24.80 -1.77 -0.58
N VAL A 101 -24.94 -3.10 -0.71
CA VAL A 101 -24.04 -4.07 -0.07
C VAL A 101 -22.60 -3.85 -0.48
N ASP A 102 -22.33 -3.75 -1.79
CA ASP A 102 -20.98 -3.56 -2.32
C ASP A 102 -20.34 -2.25 -1.80
N ALA A 103 -21.11 -1.17 -1.72
CA ALA A 103 -20.61 0.11 -1.21
C ALA A 103 -20.28 0.04 0.30
N ILE A 104 -21.18 -0.56 1.10
CA ILE A 104 -20.97 -0.75 2.55
C ILE A 104 -19.72 -1.61 2.77
N GLU A 105 -19.63 -2.77 2.11
CA GLU A 105 -18.51 -3.69 2.27
C GLU A 105 -17.17 -3.07 1.87
N ARG A 106 -17.15 -2.25 0.82
CA ARG A 106 -15.95 -1.50 0.42
C ARG A 106 -15.52 -0.52 1.51
N LEU A 107 -16.45 0.23 2.10
CA LEU A 107 -16.13 1.22 3.13
C LEU A 107 -15.71 0.57 4.45
N GLU A 108 -16.36 -0.53 4.84
CA GLU A 108 -15.96 -1.36 6.00
C GLU A 108 -14.55 -1.89 5.82
N LEU A 109 -14.23 -2.40 4.62
CA LEU A 109 -12.93 -2.95 4.29
C LEU A 109 -11.83 -1.87 4.36
N MET A 110 -12.10 -0.68 3.81
CA MET A 110 -11.17 0.46 3.92
C MET A 110 -10.92 0.86 5.38
N ASN A 111 -11.93 0.79 6.24
CA ASN A 111 -11.77 1.12 7.66
C ASN A 111 -10.86 0.12 8.43
N MET A 112 -10.65 -1.08 7.90
CA MET A 112 -9.73 -2.06 8.46
C MET A 112 -8.26 -1.81 8.06
N LEU A 113 -8.02 -0.93 7.09
CA LEU A 113 -6.71 -0.60 6.54
C LEU A 113 -6.17 0.66 7.22
N GLN A 114 -5.48 0.49 8.37
CA GLN A 114 -5.05 1.60 9.23
C GLN A 114 -3.52 1.73 9.34
N GLN A 115 -2.74 0.84 8.73
CA GLN A 115 -1.28 0.96 8.72
C GLN A 115 -0.83 2.07 7.77
N GLU A 116 0.31 2.68 8.08
CA GLU A 116 0.88 3.77 7.29
C GLU A 116 1.16 3.34 5.83
N GLU A 117 1.50 2.07 5.62
CA GLU A 117 1.80 1.51 4.31
C GLU A 117 0.55 1.03 3.55
N ASP A 118 -0.59 0.86 4.22
CA ASP A 118 -1.81 0.33 3.59
C ASP A 118 -2.29 1.14 2.37
N PRO A 119 -2.21 2.48 2.36
CA PRO A 119 -2.62 3.27 1.19
C PRO A 119 -1.68 3.14 -0.01
N MET A 120 -0.50 2.55 0.16
CA MET A 120 0.52 2.47 -0.88
C MET A 120 0.13 1.53 -2.01
N GLU A 121 0.77 1.74 -3.15
CA GLU A 121 0.80 0.81 -4.26
C GLU A 121 1.55 -0.46 -3.87
N ALA A 122 1.38 -1.55 -4.63
CA ALA A 122 1.93 -2.86 -4.26
C ALA A 122 2.94 -3.38 -5.28
N VAL A 123 3.98 -4.05 -4.77
CA VAL A 123 4.85 -4.94 -5.55
C VAL A 123 4.53 -6.38 -5.15
N LEU A 124 4.05 -7.17 -6.11
CA LEU A 124 3.69 -8.56 -5.91
C LEU A 124 4.69 -9.47 -6.64
N LYS A 125 5.35 -10.35 -5.88
CA LYS A 125 6.30 -11.31 -6.40
C LYS A 125 5.77 -12.73 -6.22
N ILE A 126 5.76 -13.52 -7.29
CA ILE A 126 5.39 -14.93 -7.27
C ILE A 126 6.62 -15.75 -7.65
N ASN A 127 6.89 -16.81 -6.90
CA ASN A 127 7.92 -17.79 -7.26
C ASN A 127 7.30 -19.19 -7.26
N SER A 128 7.60 -19.96 -8.32
CA SER A 128 7.22 -21.39 -8.35
C SER A 128 7.94 -22.16 -7.24
N GLY A 129 7.23 -23.10 -6.63
CA GLY A 129 7.83 -24.01 -5.66
C GLY A 129 8.61 -25.15 -6.32
N ALA A 130 9.18 -26.04 -5.50
CA ALA A 130 9.78 -27.26 -5.99
C ALA A 130 8.67 -28.19 -6.54
N GLY A 131 8.69 -28.49 -7.82
CA GLY A 131 7.66 -29.32 -8.46
C GLY A 131 7.72 -29.28 -9.99
N GLY A 132 8.79 -28.71 -10.56
CA GLY A 132 8.97 -28.66 -12.02
C GLY A 132 7.85 -27.92 -12.77
N THR A 133 7.49 -28.43 -13.94
CA THR A 133 6.50 -27.80 -14.85
C THR A 133 5.15 -27.52 -14.19
N GLU A 134 4.67 -28.41 -13.32
CA GLU A 134 3.38 -28.24 -12.62
C GLU A 134 3.39 -27.03 -11.67
N ALA A 135 4.48 -26.81 -10.93
CA ALA A 135 4.62 -25.66 -10.04
C ALA A 135 4.81 -24.34 -10.82
N GLN A 136 5.47 -24.41 -11.98
CA GLN A 136 5.65 -23.27 -12.89
C GLN A 136 4.33 -22.86 -13.54
N ASP A 137 3.49 -23.82 -13.94
CA ASP A 137 2.14 -23.54 -14.43
C ASP A 137 1.25 -22.96 -13.34
N TRP A 138 1.34 -23.49 -12.10
CA TRP A 138 0.62 -22.93 -10.95
C TRP A 138 0.99 -21.47 -10.69
N ALA A 139 2.28 -21.12 -10.73
CA ALA A 139 2.73 -19.74 -10.58
C ALA A 139 2.15 -18.82 -11.67
N GLN A 140 2.06 -19.30 -12.91
CA GLN A 140 1.43 -18.55 -14.01
C GLN A 140 -0.08 -18.39 -13.82
N MET A 141 -0.76 -19.39 -13.28
CA MET A 141 -2.17 -19.29 -12.95
C MET A 141 -2.43 -18.24 -11.87
N LEU A 142 -1.61 -18.19 -10.81
CA LEU A 142 -1.68 -17.16 -9.78
C LEU A 142 -1.40 -15.77 -10.34
N MET A 143 -0.41 -15.62 -11.21
CA MET A 143 -0.15 -14.35 -11.90
C MET A 143 -1.41 -13.84 -12.59
N ARG A 144 -2.07 -14.69 -13.38
CA ARG A 144 -3.31 -14.32 -14.10
C ARG A 144 -4.44 -13.97 -13.11
N MET A 145 -4.57 -14.70 -12.01
CA MET A 145 -5.57 -14.44 -10.98
C MET A 145 -5.41 -13.04 -10.38
N TYR A 146 -4.19 -12.65 -10.00
CA TYR A 146 -3.94 -11.32 -9.45
C TYR A 146 -4.06 -10.20 -10.48
N MET A 147 -3.66 -10.44 -11.73
CA MET A 147 -3.89 -9.47 -12.81
C MET A 147 -5.38 -9.17 -13.01
N ARG A 148 -6.22 -10.20 -13.01
CA ARG A 148 -7.69 -10.04 -13.13
C ARG A 148 -8.31 -9.35 -11.91
N TRP A 149 -7.82 -9.65 -10.72
CA TRP A 149 -8.25 -8.94 -9.52
C TRP A 149 -7.91 -7.46 -9.62
N ALA A 150 -6.69 -7.14 -10.01
CA ALA A 150 -6.23 -5.75 -10.16
C ALA A 150 -7.05 -5.00 -11.22
N GLU A 151 -7.31 -5.62 -12.39
CA GLU A 151 -8.12 -5.05 -13.46
C GLU A 151 -9.56 -4.79 -12.98
N ALA A 152 -10.18 -5.73 -12.27
CA ALA A 152 -11.53 -5.57 -11.73
C ALA A 152 -11.65 -4.43 -10.71
N HIS A 153 -10.55 -4.09 -10.02
CA HIS A 153 -10.47 -2.99 -9.05
C HIS A 153 -9.93 -1.68 -9.64
N GLY A 154 -9.70 -1.63 -10.96
CA GLY A 154 -9.23 -0.43 -11.64
C GLY A 154 -7.75 -0.12 -11.46
N TYR A 155 -6.95 -1.07 -10.97
CA TYR A 155 -5.50 -0.94 -10.89
C TYR A 155 -4.83 -1.21 -12.23
N ARG A 156 -3.70 -0.56 -12.47
CA ARG A 156 -2.80 -0.86 -13.57
C ARG A 156 -1.73 -1.85 -13.09
N VAL A 157 -1.49 -2.89 -13.88
CA VAL A 157 -0.44 -3.88 -13.61
C VAL A 157 0.71 -3.71 -14.59
N THR A 158 1.90 -3.52 -14.06
CA THR A 158 3.15 -3.47 -14.83
C THR A 158 4.03 -4.65 -14.44
N ILE A 159 4.45 -5.45 -15.41
CA ILE A 159 5.38 -6.56 -15.17
C ILE A 159 6.80 -6.00 -15.16
N ALA A 160 7.41 -5.94 -13.96
CA ALA A 160 8.78 -5.45 -13.79
C ALA A 160 9.84 -6.51 -14.14
N ASN A 161 9.55 -7.78 -13.83
CA ASN A 161 10.43 -8.89 -14.19
C ASN A 161 9.61 -10.17 -14.39
N LEU A 162 9.99 -10.97 -15.39
CA LEU A 162 9.37 -12.25 -15.71
C LEU A 162 10.45 -13.25 -16.08
N LEU A 163 10.44 -14.40 -15.44
CA LEU A 163 11.32 -15.52 -15.78
C LEU A 163 10.44 -16.72 -16.16
N ASP A 164 10.48 -17.06 -17.42
CA ASP A 164 9.71 -18.18 -17.99
C ASP A 164 10.13 -19.54 -17.42
N GLY A 165 9.19 -20.48 -17.45
CA GLY A 165 9.42 -21.88 -17.15
C GLY A 165 10.27 -22.57 -18.22
N GLU A 166 10.65 -23.81 -17.97
CA GLU A 166 11.44 -24.59 -18.94
C GLU A 166 10.55 -25.15 -20.06
N ASP A 167 9.42 -25.77 -19.68
CA ASP A 167 8.49 -26.38 -20.64
C ASP A 167 7.15 -25.64 -20.69
N ALA A 168 6.69 -25.11 -19.55
CA ALA A 168 5.46 -24.35 -19.41
C ALA A 168 5.48 -23.47 -18.16
N GLY A 169 4.58 -22.48 -18.09
CA GLY A 169 4.44 -21.64 -16.92
C GLY A 169 5.59 -20.67 -16.71
N ILE A 170 5.78 -20.21 -15.48
CA ILE A 170 6.81 -19.25 -15.08
C ILE A 170 7.57 -19.72 -13.83
N LYS A 171 8.88 -19.44 -13.79
CA LYS A 171 9.70 -19.65 -12.59
C LYS A 171 9.44 -18.56 -11.56
N SER A 172 9.38 -17.32 -12.01
CA SER A 172 9.05 -16.17 -11.16
C SER A 172 8.49 -15.01 -11.96
N VAL A 173 7.73 -14.16 -11.27
CA VAL A 173 7.27 -12.88 -11.79
C VAL A 173 7.31 -11.83 -10.68
N THR A 174 7.63 -10.60 -11.04
CA THR A 174 7.45 -9.41 -10.20
C THR A 174 6.53 -8.44 -10.92
N MET A 175 5.41 -8.10 -10.30
CA MET A 175 4.40 -7.18 -10.83
C MET A 175 4.29 -5.97 -9.93
N GLN A 176 4.16 -4.79 -10.52
CA GLN A 176 3.78 -3.56 -9.82
C GLN A 176 2.30 -3.32 -10.07
N ILE A 177 1.55 -3.06 -9.00
CA ILE A 177 0.10 -2.82 -9.02
C ILE A 177 -0.11 -1.38 -8.57
N GLU A 178 -0.45 -0.53 -9.54
CA GLU A 178 -0.41 0.92 -9.46
C GLU A 178 -1.74 1.58 -9.86
N GLY A 179 -1.85 2.88 -9.65
CA GLY A 179 -2.94 3.71 -10.18
C GLY A 179 -4.20 3.71 -9.32
N GLY A 180 -4.13 3.16 -8.11
CA GLY A 180 -5.19 3.20 -7.13
C GLY A 180 -4.64 3.21 -5.72
N GLU A 181 -5.49 3.52 -4.76
CA GLU A 181 -5.12 3.53 -3.34
C GLU A 181 -5.38 2.17 -2.69
N TYR A 182 -4.59 1.81 -1.68
CA TYR A 182 -4.72 0.61 -0.86
C TYR A 182 -4.41 -0.72 -1.57
N ALA A 183 -3.71 -0.71 -2.71
CA ALA A 183 -3.33 -1.95 -3.38
C ALA A 183 -2.52 -2.86 -2.45
N TYR A 184 -1.55 -2.30 -1.72
CA TYR A 184 -0.78 -3.04 -0.71
C TYR A 184 -1.65 -3.49 0.46
N GLY A 185 -2.48 -2.61 1.01
CA GLY A 185 -3.36 -2.92 2.13
C GLY A 185 -4.27 -4.12 1.88
N TYR A 186 -4.83 -4.23 0.68
CA TYR A 186 -5.64 -5.39 0.28
C TYR A 186 -4.78 -6.63 0.07
N LEU A 187 -3.71 -6.53 -0.71
CA LEU A 187 -2.93 -7.66 -1.15
C LEU A 187 -1.94 -8.19 -0.10
N LYS A 188 -1.65 -7.44 0.98
CA LYS A 188 -0.80 -7.95 2.07
C LYS A 188 -1.33 -9.25 2.69
N SER A 189 -2.65 -9.48 2.61
CA SER A 189 -3.31 -10.71 3.02
C SER A 189 -2.87 -11.93 2.21
N GLU A 190 -2.34 -11.75 1.00
CA GLU A 190 -1.95 -12.81 0.08
C GLU A 190 -0.51 -13.33 0.30
N ASN A 191 0.21 -12.72 1.25
CA ASN A 191 1.57 -13.15 1.60
C ASN A 191 1.59 -14.58 2.15
N GLY A 192 2.26 -15.49 1.44
CA GLY A 192 2.45 -16.86 1.90
C GLY A 192 2.53 -17.89 0.80
N VAL A 193 2.35 -19.16 1.17
CA VAL A 193 2.41 -20.28 0.25
C VAL A 193 1.00 -20.70 -0.17
N HIS A 194 0.79 -20.74 -1.48
CA HIS A 194 -0.46 -21.17 -2.12
C HIS A 194 -0.32 -22.59 -2.66
N ARG A 195 -1.20 -23.48 -2.22
CA ARG A 195 -1.20 -24.89 -2.58
C ARG A 195 -2.27 -25.20 -3.62
N LEU A 196 -1.85 -25.77 -4.75
CA LEU A 196 -2.75 -26.33 -5.76
C LEU A 196 -2.85 -27.84 -5.60
N VAL A 197 -4.06 -28.37 -5.71
CA VAL A 197 -4.34 -29.82 -5.83
C VAL A 197 -5.26 -30.00 -7.03
N ARG A 198 -4.79 -30.71 -8.06
CA ARG A 198 -5.57 -31.03 -9.27
C ARG A 198 -5.05 -32.29 -9.96
N VAL A 199 -5.86 -32.83 -10.88
CA VAL A 199 -5.35 -33.78 -11.88
C VAL A 199 -4.42 -33.01 -12.83
N SER A 200 -3.16 -33.50 -12.93
CA SER A 200 -2.12 -32.82 -13.69
C SER A 200 -2.36 -32.93 -15.20
N PRO A 201 -2.39 -31.80 -15.94
CA PRO A 201 -2.46 -31.85 -17.41
C PRO A 201 -1.13 -32.28 -18.06
N PHE A 202 -0.03 -32.29 -17.31
CA PHE A 202 1.30 -32.67 -17.78
C PHE A 202 1.63 -34.15 -17.51
N ASN A 203 0.76 -34.86 -16.77
CA ASN A 203 0.97 -36.27 -16.44
C ASN A 203 0.07 -37.14 -17.33
N ALA A 204 0.67 -37.90 -18.21
CA ALA A 204 -0.03 -38.83 -19.13
C ALA A 204 -0.95 -39.86 -18.41
N GLN A 205 -0.70 -40.14 -17.16
CA GLN A 205 -1.50 -41.11 -16.34
C GLN A 205 -2.65 -40.40 -15.61
N GLY A 206 -2.85 -39.05 -15.75
CA GLY A 206 -3.88 -38.32 -15.07
C GLY A 206 -3.79 -38.34 -13.55
N LYS A 207 -2.59 -38.42 -12.99
CA LYS A 207 -2.38 -38.45 -11.53
C LYS A 207 -2.74 -37.12 -10.91
N ARG A 208 -3.37 -37.20 -9.73
CA ARG A 208 -3.61 -36.03 -8.87
C ARG A 208 -2.27 -35.58 -8.27
N MET A 209 -1.92 -34.31 -8.52
CA MET A 209 -0.66 -33.71 -8.11
C MET A 209 -0.91 -32.56 -7.14
N THR A 210 0.09 -32.30 -6.31
CA THR A 210 0.10 -31.14 -5.40
C THR A 210 1.28 -30.26 -5.77
N SER A 211 1.02 -28.99 -6.00
CA SER A 211 2.02 -27.99 -6.36
C SER A 211 1.93 -26.78 -5.44
N PHE A 212 3.05 -26.12 -5.25
CA PHE A 212 3.17 -24.96 -4.38
C PHE A 212 3.77 -23.79 -5.14
N ALA A 213 3.32 -22.60 -4.80
CA ALA A 213 3.93 -21.35 -5.22
C ALA A 213 3.91 -20.35 -4.06
N SER A 214 4.94 -19.56 -3.91
CA SER A 214 4.98 -18.51 -2.92
C SER A 214 4.58 -17.17 -3.53
N VAL A 215 3.72 -16.45 -2.83
CA VAL A 215 3.34 -15.07 -3.14
C VAL A 215 3.90 -14.17 -2.07
N PHE A 216 4.51 -13.08 -2.49
CA PHE A 216 5.07 -12.08 -1.60
C PHE A 216 4.67 -10.67 -2.06
N VAL A 217 4.05 -9.92 -1.17
CA VAL A 217 3.57 -8.56 -1.42
C VAL A 217 4.31 -7.58 -0.53
N THR A 218 4.83 -6.51 -1.12
CA THR A 218 5.47 -5.40 -0.42
C THR A 218 4.89 -4.07 -0.89
N PRO A 219 4.92 -3.02 -0.06
CA PRO A 219 4.55 -1.70 -0.53
C PRO A 219 5.54 -1.22 -1.60
N LEU A 220 5.04 -0.52 -2.61
CA LEU A 220 5.87 0.20 -3.57
C LEU A 220 6.34 1.50 -2.93
N VAL A 221 7.59 1.53 -2.52
CA VAL A 221 8.21 2.73 -1.92
C VAL A 221 8.82 3.56 -3.04
N ASP A 222 8.50 4.86 -3.09
CA ASP A 222 9.07 5.79 -4.06
C ASP A 222 10.59 5.88 -3.93
N ASP A 223 11.30 5.83 -5.07
CA ASP A 223 12.77 5.80 -5.12
C ASP A 223 13.41 7.18 -4.92
N THR A 224 12.62 8.23 -4.88
CA THR A 224 13.12 9.60 -4.71
C THR A 224 13.36 9.92 -3.24
N ILE A 225 14.61 9.78 -2.79
CA ILE A 225 15.04 10.31 -1.50
C ILE A 225 15.33 11.80 -1.70
N GLU A 226 14.36 12.65 -1.43
CA GLU A 226 14.58 14.09 -1.34
C GLU A 226 15.26 14.44 -0.02
N VAL A 227 16.47 14.98 -0.11
CA VAL A 227 17.20 15.50 1.06
C VAL A 227 16.92 16.98 1.22
N TYR A 228 16.08 17.32 2.19
CA TYR A 228 15.87 18.71 2.59
C TYR A 228 16.87 19.12 3.67
N VAL A 229 17.55 20.24 3.42
CA VAL A 229 18.46 20.87 4.40
C VAL A 229 17.76 22.12 4.93
N ASP A 230 17.40 22.11 6.21
CA ASP A 230 16.78 23.24 6.87
C ASP A 230 17.83 24.35 7.10
N PRO A 231 17.67 25.54 6.47
CA PRO A 231 18.61 26.64 6.65
C PRO A 231 18.69 27.16 8.09
N ALA A 232 17.62 27.00 8.89
CA ALA A 232 17.58 27.45 10.28
C ALA A 232 18.48 26.60 11.21
N LYS A 233 18.77 25.35 10.84
CA LYS A 233 19.63 24.42 11.56
C LYS A 233 21.07 24.42 11.07
N LEU A 234 21.43 25.40 10.24
CA LEU A 234 22.71 25.45 9.56
C LEU A 234 23.52 26.65 10.06
N SER A 235 24.76 26.43 10.56
CA SER A 235 25.68 27.49 10.94
C SER A 235 27.00 27.39 10.20
N TRP A 236 27.62 28.53 9.98
CA TRP A 236 28.82 28.65 9.20
C TRP A 236 29.93 29.34 10.00
N ASP A 237 31.08 28.68 10.11
CA ASP A 237 32.31 29.29 10.61
C ASP A 237 33.36 29.35 9.50
N THR A 238 34.16 30.41 9.48
CA THR A 238 35.28 30.53 8.56
C THR A 238 36.59 30.48 9.35
N PHE A 239 37.59 29.84 8.80
CA PHE A 239 38.89 29.70 9.43
C PHE A 239 40.02 29.79 8.40
N ARG A 240 41.23 30.03 8.90
CA ARG A 240 42.43 30.08 8.09
C ARG A 240 42.91 28.65 7.82
N SER A 241 43.00 28.28 6.54
CA SER A 241 43.56 26.99 6.17
C SER A 241 45.05 26.96 6.50
N SER A 242 45.47 26.03 7.38
CA SER A 242 46.91 25.78 7.66
C SER A 242 47.47 24.86 6.58
N GLY A 243 48.41 25.35 5.76
CA GLY A 243 49.08 24.55 4.74
C GLY A 243 50.46 25.15 4.36
N ALA A 244 51.39 24.34 3.87
CA ALA A 244 52.67 24.75 3.35
C ALA A 244 52.52 25.59 2.07
N GLY A 245 52.41 26.92 2.22
CA GLY A 245 52.28 27.85 1.09
C GLY A 245 52.60 29.28 1.52
N GLY A 246 53.20 30.07 0.62
CA GLY A 246 53.79 31.38 0.85
C GLY A 246 52.95 32.41 1.59
N GLN A 247 53.51 33.61 1.84
CA GLN A 247 53.01 34.69 2.74
C GLN A 247 51.53 35.09 2.62
N ASN A 248 50.84 34.75 1.52
CA ASN A 248 49.42 35.05 1.32
C ASN A 248 48.43 33.98 1.85
N VAL A 249 48.87 32.76 2.14
CA VAL A 249 48.02 31.66 2.68
C VAL A 249 47.58 31.95 4.12
N ASN A 250 48.40 32.70 4.88
CA ASN A 250 48.09 33.03 6.28
C ASN A 250 47.23 34.29 6.48
N LYS A 251 46.81 34.97 5.40
CA LYS A 251 46.03 36.21 5.49
C LYS A 251 44.55 36.07 5.08
N VAL A 252 44.16 35.00 4.38
CA VAL A 252 42.80 34.83 3.87
C VAL A 252 42.13 33.65 4.57
N GLU A 253 40.93 33.90 5.14
CA GLU A 253 40.09 32.86 5.74
C GLU A 253 39.29 32.17 4.64
N SER A 254 39.91 31.26 3.92
CA SER A 254 39.29 30.51 2.84
C SER A 254 38.65 29.19 3.31
N GLY A 255 39.08 28.68 4.45
CA GLY A 255 38.52 27.47 5.06
C GLY A 255 37.10 27.71 5.58
N VAL A 256 36.21 26.77 5.36
CA VAL A 256 34.83 26.83 5.78
C VAL A 256 34.48 25.62 6.63
N ARG A 257 33.83 25.87 7.75
CA ARG A 257 33.28 24.87 8.63
C ARG A 257 31.77 25.04 8.65
N LEU A 258 31.03 24.00 8.25
CA LEU A 258 29.59 23.93 8.29
C LEU A 258 29.17 23.03 9.43
N ARG A 259 28.25 23.50 10.26
CA ARG A 259 27.62 22.74 11.33
C ARG A 259 26.13 22.63 11.01
N TYR A 260 25.59 21.43 11.08
CA TYR A 260 24.20 21.14 10.87
C TYR A 260 23.65 20.28 12.01
N TRP A 261 22.58 20.74 12.63
CA TRP A 261 21.88 19.99 13.67
C TRP A 261 20.85 19.08 13.02
N TYR A 262 21.22 17.82 12.83
CA TYR A 262 20.33 16.80 12.29
C TYR A 262 19.46 16.26 13.42
N THR A 263 18.12 16.31 13.24
CA THR A 263 17.15 15.64 14.11
C THR A 263 16.68 14.39 13.41
N ASP A 264 16.87 13.24 14.02
CA ASP A 264 16.36 11.99 13.49
C ASP A 264 14.83 11.99 13.54
N PRO A 265 14.11 11.82 12.39
CA PRO A 265 12.66 11.89 12.36
C PRO A 265 11.96 10.76 13.15
N ASP A 266 12.62 9.62 13.38
CA ASP A 266 12.02 8.46 14.04
C ASP A 266 12.27 8.47 15.56
N THR A 267 13.47 8.89 16.00
CA THR A 267 13.85 8.87 17.42
C THR A 267 13.75 10.23 18.08
N GLY A 268 13.74 11.32 17.29
CA GLY A 268 13.81 12.69 17.78
C GLY A 268 15.19 13.08 18.34
N GLU A 269 16.20 12.21 18.24
CA GLU A 269 17.56 12.49 18.70
C GLU A 269 18.23 13.55 17.80
N GLU A 270 18.95 14.48 18.45
CA GLU A 270 19.70 15.53 17.75
C GLU A 270 21.18 15.18 17.70
N GLU A 271 21.79 15.29 16.53
CA GLU A 271 23.22 15.05 16.29
C GLU A 271 23.82 16.22 15.50
N GLU A 272 25.00 16.68 15.92
CA GLU A 272 25.77 17.69 15.18
C GLU A 272 26.56 17.04 14.04
N ILE A 273 26.28 17.43 12.79
CA ILE A 273 27.10 17.07 11.63
C ILE A 273 28.03 18.22 11.33
N LEU A 274 29.35 17.94 11.44
CA LEU A 274 30.42 18.90 11.19
C LEU A 274 31.11 18.58 9.87
N ILE A 275 31.16 19.54 8.95
CA ILE A 275 31.85 19.42 7.66
C ILE A 275 32.84 20.56 7.49
N GLU A 276 34.09 20.23 7.27
CA GLU A 276 35.15 21.19 6.98
C GLU A 276 35.59 21.08 5.52
N ASN A 277 35.76 22.23 4.85
CA ASN A 277 36.28 22.27 3.49
C ASN A 277 37.31 23.39 3.33
N THR A 278 38.51 22.99 2.85
CA THR A 278 39.66 23.87 2.59
C THR A 278 40.25 23.65 1.19
N GLU A 279 39.49 22.98 0.30
CA GLU A 279 39.97 22.48 -1.00
C GLU A 279 40.40 23.61 -1.94
N THR A 280 39.73 24.76 -1.86
CA THR A 280 40.06 25.90 -2.72
C THR A 280 40.39 27.15 -1.92
N ARG A 281 41.00 28.15 -2.58
CA ARG A 281 41.23 29.48 -2.01
C ARG A 281 39.96 30.39 -2.12
N ASP A 282 38.92 29.90 -2.69
CA ASP A 282 37.66 30.60 -2.92
C ASP A 282 36.62 30.14 -1.87
N GLN A 283 36.34 31.01 -0.91
CA GLN A 283 35.43 30.72 0.21
C GLN A 283 33.98 30.36 -0.30
N PRO A 284 33.37 31.07 -1.26
CA PRO A 284 32.07 30.68 -1.84
C PRO A 284 32.05 29.26 -2.43
N LYS A 285 33.12 28.84 -3.13
CA LYS A 285 33.24 27.49 -3.68
C LYS A 285 33.34 26.44 -2.58
N ASN A 286 34.11 26.73 -1.52
CA ASN A 286 34.21 25.85 -0.36
C ASN A 286 32.88 25.72 0.39
N LYS A 287 32.05 26.80 0.48
CA LYS A 287 30.70 26.76 1.03
C LYS A 287 29.78 25.87 0.20
N ALA A 288 29.79 26.03 -1.10
CA ALA A 288 28.96 25.23 -2.02
C ALA A 288 29.31 23.74 -1.93
N LYS A 289 30.63 23.43 -1.85
CA LYS A 289 31.13 22.07 -1.71
C LYS A 289 30.74 21.45 -0.35
N ALA A 290 30.86 22.21 0.75
CA ALA A 290 30.47 21.76 2.08
C ALA A 290 28.95 21.44 2.15
N LEU A 291 28.11 22.25 1.51
CA LEU A 291 26.68 21.99 1.41
C LEU A 291 26.38 20.72 0.59
N LEU A 292 27.10 20.50 -0.50
CA LEU A 292 26.99 19.28 -1.29
C LEU A 292 27.35 18.03 -0.49
N LEU A 293 28.45 18.10 0.29
CA LEU A 293 28.87 17.02 1.17
C LEU A 293 27.86 16.75 2.28
N LEU A 294 27.22 17.78 2.85
CA LEU A 294 26.13 17.61 3.82
C LEU A 294 24.97 16.86 3.19
N LYS A 295 24.50 17.28 2.00
CA LYS A 295 23.44 16.61 1.28
C LYS A 295 23.76 15.15 1.01
N SER A 296 24.99 14.84 0.61
CA SER A 296 25.44 13.47 0.40
C SER A 296 25.38 12.64 1.68
N GLN A 297 25.85 13.17 2.81
CA GLN A 297 25.79 12.44 4.08
C GLN A 297 24.35 12.19 4.55
N LEU A 298 23.45 13.16 4.38
CA LEU A 298 22.03 13.00 4.71
C LEU A 298 21.37 11.99 3.79
N TYR A 299 21.70 11.99 2.50
CA TYR A 299 21.22 11.01 1.53
C TYR A 299 21.68 9.59 1.92
N ASP A 300 22.97 9.41 2.27
CA ASP A 300 23.49 8.11 2.68
C ASP A 300 22.80 7.57 3.94
N ARG A 301 22.48 8.47 4.91
CA ARG A 301 21.70 8.09 6.11
C ARG A 301 20.27 7.65 5.77
N ALA A 302 19.58 8.41 4.93
CA ALA A 302 18.22 8.07 4.50
C ALA A 302 18.21 6.76 3.71
N MET A 303 19.21 6.54 2.83
CA MET A 303 19.38 5.30 2.09
C MET A 303 19.64 4.10 3.00
N LYS A 304 20.49 4.27 4.01
CA LYS A 304 20.78 3.21 4.99
C LYS A 304 19.54 2.81 5.77
N LYS A 305 18.75 3.77 6.26
CA LYS A 305 17.46 3.51 6.93
C LYS A 305 16.51 2.74 6.02
N ARG A 306 16.42 3.15 4.76
CA ARG A 306 15.59 2.47 3.76
C ARG A 306 16.02 1.02 3.53
N LEU A 307 17.32 0.78 3.39
CA LEU A 307 17.89 -0.57 3.25
C LEU A 307 17.63 -1.44 4.49
N GLU A 308 17.69 -0.85 5.69
CA GLU A 308 17.36 -1.54 6.94
C GLU A 308 15.86 -1.90 7.01
N ALA A 309 14.99 -0.98 6.59
CA ALA A 309 13.55 -1.25 6.48
C ALA A 309 13.25 -2.37 5.45
N GLN A 310 13.88 -2.30 4.27
CA GLN A 310 13.79 -3.37 3.27
C GLN A 310 14.34 -4.70 3.79
N ALA A 311 15.46 -4.69 4.52
CA ALA A 311 16.05 -5.88 5.11
C ALA A 311 15.14 -6.51 6.18
N LYS A 312 14.40 -5.71 6.97
CA LYS A 312 13.37 -6.20 7.90
C LYS A 312 12.22 -6.89 7.15
N ILE A 313 11.74 -6.28 6.07
CA ILE A 313 10.73 -6.86 5.17
C ILE A 313 11.27 -8.17 4.56
N GLU A 314 12.52 -8.19 4.10
CA GLU A 314 13.16 -9.38 3.54
C GLU A 314 13.45 -10.48 4.58
N ALA A 315 13.76 -10.12 5.82
CA ALA A 315 13.87 -11.09 6.91
C ALA A 315 12.54 -11.80 7.20
N GLY A 316 11.41 -11.09 7.02
CA GLY A 316 10.08 -11.70 7.02
C GLY A 316 9.87 -12.75 5.92
N LYS A 317 10.51 -12.59 4.73
CA LYS A 317 10.48 -13.57 3.63
C LYS A 317 11.07 -14.92 4.02
N LYS A 318 12.16 -14.95 4.79
CA LYS A 318 12.83 -16.20 5.23
C LYS A 318 11.98 -17.04 6.18
N LYS A 319 10.91 -16.49 6.78
CA LYS A 319 9.95 -17.21 7.62
C LYS A 319 8.81 -17.85 6.83
N ILE A 320 8.68 -17.58 5.51
CA ILE A 320 7.71 -18.26 4.64
C ILE A 320 8.31 -19.58 4.17
N GLU A 321 8.52 -20.49 5.11
CA GLU A 321 8.93 -21.87 4.83
C GLU A 321 7.72 -22.72 4.42
N TRP A 322 7.97 -23.85 3.78
CA TRP A 322 7.00 -24.83 3.26
C TRP A 322 5.89 -25.25 4.25
N GLY A 323 6.04 -24.95 5.55
CA GLY A 323 5.05 -25.20 6.60
C GLY A 323 3.93 -24.16 6.70
N SER A 324 4.06 -22.98 6.09
CA SER A 324 3.10 -21.87 6.21
C SER A 324 2.21 -21.73 4.99
N GLN A 325 1.43 -22.78 4.67
CA GLN A 325 0.39 -22.70 3.64
C GLN A 325 -0.74 -21.80 4.12
N ILE A 326 -0.99 -20.71 3.38
CA ILE A 326 -2.09 -19.82 3.70
C ILE A 326 -3.40 -20.27 3.05
N ARG A 327 -3.33 -20.81 1.82
CA ARG A 327 -4.54 -21.17 1.06
C ARG A 327 -4.32 -22.41 0.20
N SER A 328 -5.35 -23.27 0.17
CA SER A 328 -5.40 -24.47 -0.68
C SER A 328 -6.50 -24.34 -1.73
N TYR A 329 -6.14 -24.64 -2.96
CA TYR A 329 -7.00 -24.63 -4.14
C TYR A 329 -7.13 -26.08 -4.61
N VAL A 330 -8.29 -26.69 -4.37
CA VAL A 330 -8.58 -28.11 -4.72
C VAL A 330 -9.60 -28.10 -5.86
N PHE A 331 -9.13 -28.29 -7.08
CA PHE A 331 -9.95 -28.16 -8.27
C PHE A 331 -10.95 -29.29 -8.41
N ASP A 332 -10.52 -30.53 -8.11
CA ASP A 332 -11.37 -31.72 -8.23
C ASP A 332 -12.57 -31.67 -7.27
N ASP A 333 -12.35 -31.18 -6.06
CA ASP A 333 -13.37 -31.03 -5.02
C ASP A 333 -14.10 -29.69 -5.09
N LYS A 334 -13.82 -28.84 -6.09
CA LYS A 334 -14.34 -27.49 -6.26
C LYS A 334 -14.29 -26.68 -4.94
N ARG A 335 -13.10 -26.55 -4.36
CA ARG A 335 -12.94 -25.89 -3.08
C ARG A 335 -11.68 -25.05 -3.04
N VAL A 336 -11.81 -23.78 -2.61
CA VAL A 336 -10.69 -22.92 -2.19
C VAL A 336 -10.90 -22.59 -0.72
N LYS A 337 -9.86 -22.87 0.11
CA LYS A 337 -9.92 -22.62 1.56
C LYS A 337 -8.67 -21.89 2.03
N ASP A 338 -8.85 -20.79 2.77
CA ASP A 338 -7.81 -20.14 3.54
C ASP A 338 -7.70 -20.80 4.92
N HIS A 339 -6.48 -21.20 5.30
CA HIS A 339 -6.23 -21.94 6.54
C HIS A 339 -6.14 -21.02 7.76
N ARG A 340 -5.92 -19.73 7.56
CA ARG A 340 -5.78 -18.73 8.63
C ARG A 340 -7.13 -18.31 9.18
N THR A 341 -8.08 -18.05 8.27
CA THR A 341 -9.42 -17.53 8.58
C THR A 341 -10.50 -18.61 8.52
N ASN A 342 -10.19 -19.79 8.01
CA ASN A 342 -11.14 -20.84 7.65
C ASN A 342 -12.20 -20.45 6.61
N TYR A 343 -12.09 -19.26 6.00
CA TYR A 343 -12.96 -18.86 4.90
C TYR A 343 -12.77 -19.81 3.71
N GLN A 344 -13.87 -20.26 3.12
CA GLN A 344 -13.84 -21.15 1.97
C GLN A 344 -14.99 -20.86 0.99
N THR A 345 -14.75 -21.20 -0.28
CA THR A 345 -15.74 -21.10 -1.36
C THR A 345 -15.64 -22.30 -2.29
N SER A 346 -16.77 -22.64 -2.92
CA SER A 346 -16.82 -23.64 -4.00
C SER A 346 -16.64 -23.02 -5.40
N ASP A 347 -16.66 -21.67 -5.52
CA ASP A 347 -16.45 -20.94 -6.78
C ASP A 347 -14.96 -20.84 -7.13
N VAL A 348 -14.36 -22.00 -7.47
CA VAL A 348 -12.93 -22.05 -7.85
C VAL A 348 -12.65 -21.19 -9.09
N ASP A 349 -13.54 -21.24 -10.08
CA ASP A 349 -13.41 -20.50 -11.32
C ASP A 349 -13.50 -18.99 -11.07
N GLY A 350 -14.41 -18.54 -10.20
CA GLY A 350 -14.49 -17.16 -9.79
C GLY A 350 -13.23 -16.67 -9.10
N VAL A 351 -12.68 -17.46 -8.18
CA VAL A 351 -11.41 -17.14 -7.50
C VAL A 351 -10.27 -17.02 -8.52
N MET A 352 -10.12 -17.98 -9.44
CA MET A 352 -9.10 -17.92 -10.49
C MET A 352 -9.33 -16.77 -11.50
N ASN A 353 -10.53 -16.21 -11.53
CA ASN A 353 -10.88 -15.01 -12.28
C ASN A 353 -10.79 -13.72 -11.45
N GLY A 354 -10.18 -13.77 -10.27
CA GLY A 354 -9.87 -12.59 -9.47
C GLY A 354 -10.87 -12.26 -8.37
N LYS A 355 -11.86 -13.10 -8.06
CA LYS A 355 -12.78 -12.89 -6.92
C LYS A 355 -12.08 -13.24 -5.59
N LEU A 356 -11.22 -12.34 -5.11
CA LEU A 356 -10.43 -12.54 -3.88
C LEU A 356 -11.00 -11.79 -2.66
N ASP A 357 -11.95 -10.88 -2.85
CA ASP A 357 -12.41 -9.94 -1.82
C ASP A 357 -12.92 -10.64 -0.55
N GLY A 358 -13.60 -11.79 -0.69
CA GLY A 358 -14.04 -12.58 0.46
C GLY A 358 -12.89 -13.11 1.32
N PHE A 359 -11.76 -13.51 0.71
CA PHE A 359 -10.55 -13.93 1.43
C PHE A 359 -9.84 -12.75 2.08
N ILE A 360 -9.72 -11.63 1.36
CA ILE A 360 -9.11 -10.39 1.84
C ILE A 360 -9.90 -9.87 3.05
N LYS A 361 -11.23 -9.78 2.93
CA LYS A 361 -12.11 -9.35 4.01
C LYS A 361 -12.00 -10.24 5.25
N ALA A 362 -12.06 -11.56 5.06
CA ALA A 362 -11.92 -12.51 6.15
C ALA A 362 -10.57 -12.37 6.87
N TYR A 363 -9.48 -12.15 6.12
CA TYR A 363 -8.17 -11.94 6.72
C TYR A 363 -8.09 -10.65 7.53
N LEU A 364 -8.57 -9.52 6.99
CA LEU A 364 -8.55 -8.23 7.67
C LEU A 364 -9.43 -8.22 8.93
N MET A 365 -10.52 -8.99 8.94
CA MET A 365 -11.37 -9.17 10.12
C MET A 365 -10.71 -10.02 11.22
N GLU A 366 -9.99 -11.08 10.85
CA GLU A 366 -9.33 -12.00 11.80
C GLU A 366 -8.05 -11.39 12.39
N PHE A 367 -7.35 -10.55 11.62
CA PHE A 367 -6.09 -9.93 12.00
C PHE A 367 -6.17 -8.40 11.99
N PRO A 368 -7.00 -7.79 12.85
CA PRO A 368 -7.07 -6.33 12.95
C PRO A 368 -5.75 -5.77 13.47
N VAL A 369 -5.33 -4.61 12.94
CA VAL A 369 -4.07 -3.95 13.30
C VAL A 369 -4.04 -3.47 14.74
N ASN A 370 -5.21 -3.17 15.33
CA ASN A 370 -5.37 -2.76 16.72
C ASN A 370 -5.80 -3.96 17.57
N GLY A 371 -4.85 -4.87 17.83
CA GLY A 371 -5.00 -5.87 18.87
C GLY A 371 -4.77 -5.26 20.25
N GLU A 372 -5.72 -4.53 20.79
CA GLU A 372 -5.93 -4.51 22.24
C GLU A 372 -6.80 -5.72 22.57
N SER A 373 -6.13 -6.80 23.00
CA SER A 373 -6.75 -7.92 23.71
C SER A 373 -6.87 -7.58 25.18
#